data_eb97c4e06aa430c6c614f10d8732e5a1
#
_entry.id   eb97c4e06aa430c6c614f10d8732e5a1
#
_cell.length_a   1.000
_cell.length_b   1.000
_cell.length_c   1.000
_cell.angle_alpha   90.00
_cell.angle_beta   90.00
_cell.angle_gamma   90.00
#
_symmetry.space_group_name_H-M   'P 1'
#
loop_
_entity.id
_entity.type
_entity.pdbx_description
1 polymer ?
#
loop_
_entity_poly.entity_id
_entity_poly.type
_entity_poly.pdbx_seq_one_letter_code
_entity_poly.pdbx_strand_id
1 'polypeptide(L)'
;MSTRDIKRQEILKAAMELFARKGFRGTTTRDLAAAAEVNEAIIFRYFMNKTELYRAILEEKVHQSHDEHYIEVEKLAQSSDAGTFLEFLGNKFLERNEQDSTFMRLLLFSALEGHELADMFLASMEVRDPMVSYLEKQMAEGTFRRMDPVLVSRAFLGMFVCHIQMQEIFGRKRKAEFDRGDVVRTFVSIFLAGMKA
;
A
#
# COMPACT_ATOMS: atom_id res chain seq x y z
N MET A 1 0.25 22.27 12.18
CA MET A 1 -1.04 21.94 11.52
C MET A 1 -2.12 22.89 12.01
N SER A 2 -2.94 23.43 11.11
CA SER A 2 -4.08 24.26 11.49
C SER A 2 -5.23 23.39 12.05
N THR A 3 -6.17 23.97 12.81
CA THR A 3 -7.39 23.28 13.27
C THR A 3 -8.18 22.70 12.08
N ARG A 4 -8.11 23.37 10.93
CA ARG A 4 -8.74 22.94 9.70
C ARG A 4 -8.08 21.66 9.15
N ASP A 5 -6.75 21.58 9.19
CA ASP A 5 -5.99 20.41 8.71
C ASP A 5 -6.24 19.20 9.61
N ILE A 6 -6.27 19.40 10.93
CA ILE A 6 -6.58 18.35 11.90
C ILE A 6 -7.97 17.75 11.61
N LYS A 7 -8.98 18.62 11.42
CA LYS A 7 -10.34 18.13 11.14
C LYS A 7 -10.45 17.43 9.79
N ARG A 8 -9.71 17.90 8.77
CA ARG A 8 -9.63 17.21 7.48
C ARG A 8 -9.07 15.78 7.64
N GLN A 9 -8.01 15.61 8.42
CA GLN A 9 -7.39 14.32 8.68
C GLN A 9 -8.32 13.36 9.47
N GLU A 10 -9.05 13.86 10.45
CA GLU A 10 -10.05 13.08 11.19
C GLU A 10 -11.14 12.54 10.25
N ILE A 11 -11.64 13.38 9.33
CA ILE A 11 -12.64 12.96 8.34
C ILE A 11 -12.06 11.91 7.39
N LEU A 12 -10.83 12.09 6.88
CA LEU A 12 -10.18 11.14 5.99
C LEU A 12 -10.00 9.77 6.67
N LYS A 13 -9.54 9.76 7.94
CA LYS A 13 -9.35 8.54 8.70
C LYS A 13 -10.67 7.78 8.91
N ALA A 14 -11.71 8.47 9.40
CA ALA A 14 -13.02 7.87 9.61
C ALA A 14 -13.64 7.34 8.31
N ALA A 15 -13.47 8.09 7.20
CA ALA A 15 -13.95 7.68 5.89
C ALA A 15 -13.21 6.45 5.37
N MET A 16 -11.88 6.38 5.50
CA MET A 16 -11.09 5.24 5.09
C MET A 16 -11.52 3.96 5.81
N GLU A 17 -11.69 4.00 7.13
CA GLU A 17 -12.17 2.87 7.93
C GLU A 17 -13.56 2.41 7.49
N LEU A 18 -14.45 3.35 7.18
CA LEU A 18 -15.82 3.05 6.79
C LEU A 18 -15.89 2.45 5.39
N PHE A 19 -15.18 3.02 4.43
CA PHE A 19 -15.06 2.47 3.08
C PHE A 19 -14.40 1.09 3.06
N ALA A 20 -13.40 0.85 3.89
CA ALA A 20 -12.75 -0.45 4.02
C ALA A 20 -13.66 -1.54 4.64
N ARG A 21 -14.77 -1.15 5.25
CA ARG A 21 -15.77 -2.08 5.82
C ARG A 21 -16.97 -2.32 4.93
N LYS A 22 -17.46 -1.27 4.28
CA LYS A 22 -18.74 -1.27 3.55
C LYS A 22 -18.59 -1.11 2.04
N GLY A 23 -17.39 -0.82 1.53
CA GLY A 23 -17.14 -0.38 0.17
C GLY A 23 -17.60 1.05 -0.10
N PHE A 24 -17.31 1.53 -1.31
CA PHE A 24 -17.74 2.87 -1.73
C PHE A 24 -19.25 2.94 -1.90
N ARG A 25 -19.85 1.96 -2.59
CA ARG A 25 -21.31 1.94 -2.85
C ARG A 25 -22.12 1.76 -1.57
N GLY A 26 -21.65 0.93 -0.64
CA GLY A 26 -22.31 0.65 0.64
C GLY A 26 -22.19 1.75 1.69
N THR A 27 -21.47 2.85 1.41
CA THR A 27 -21.25 3.96 2.34
C THR A 27 -22.02 5.21 1.90
N THR A 28 -22.85 5.77 2.79
CA THR A 28 -23.56 7.03 2.56
C THR A 28 -22.82 8.21 3.16
N THR A 29 -23.12 9.45 2.71
CA THR A 29 -22.58 10.68 3.32
C THR A 29 -23.02 10.83 4.78
N ARG A 30 -24.20 10.35 5.13
CA ARG A 30 -24.69 10.31 6.51
C ARG A 30 -23.88 9.36 7.38
N ASP A 31 -23.51 8.20 6.86
CA ASP A 31 -22.59 7.27 7.56
C ASP A 31 -21.22 7.92 7.81
N LEU A 32 -20.69 8.62 6.78
CA LEU A 32 -19.42 9.33 6.89
C LEU A 32 -19.45 10.43 7.94
N ALA A 33 -20.53 11.23 7.95
CA ALA A 33 -20.71 12.29 8.91
C ALA A 33 -20.81 11.75 10.36
N ALA A 34 -21.57 10.67 10.53
CA ALA A 34 -21.67 9.99 11.83
C ALA A 34 -20.34 9.40 12.29
N ALA A 35 -19.56 8.75 11.40
CA ALA A 35 -18.27 8.17 11.72
C ALA A 35 -17.20 9.22 12.06
N ALA A 36 -17.26 10.41 11.43
CA ALA A 36 -16.35 11.52 11.68
C ALA A 36 -16.83 12.47 12.79
N GLU A 37 -17.95 12.15 13.45
CA GLU A 37 -18.59 12.96 14.50
C GLU A 37 -18.84 14.42 14.06
N VAL A 38 -19.38 14.57 12.85
CA VAL A 38 -19.74 15.87 12.26
C VAL A 38 -21.11 15.79 11.59
N ASN A 39 -21.65 16.90 11.11
CA ASN A 39 -22.80 16.90 10.22
C ASN A 39 -22.37 16.80 8.74
N GLU A 40 -23.29 16.41 7.85
CA GLU A 40 -23.01 16.26 6.43
C GLU A 40 -22.51 17.56 5.77
N ALA A 41 -22.99 18.73 6.21
CA ALA A 41 -22.53 20.01 5.70
C ALA A 41 -21.03 20.25 5.98
N ILE A 42 -20.51 19.74 7.09
CA ILE A 42 -19.08 19.77 7.38
C ILE A 42 -18.30 18.90 6.39
N ILE A 43 -18.77 17.69 6.07
CA ILE A 43 -18.13 16.84 5.04
C ILE A 43 -18.05 17.60 3.72
N PHE A 44 -19.16 18.18 3.23
CA PHE A 44 -19.20 18.92 1.97
C PHE A 44 -18.39 20.23 1.97
N ARG A 45 -18.10 20.78 3.13
CA ARG A 45 -17.19 21.95 3.24
C ARG A 45 -15.73 21.59 2.98
N TYR A 46 -15.32 20.35 3.25
CA TYR A 46 -13.95 19.85 3.04
C TYR A 46 -13.79 19.11 1.71
N PHE A 47 -14.83 18.42 1.27
CA PHE A 47 -14.82 17.58 0.06
C PHE A 47 -16.11 17.82 -0.72
N MET A 48 -16.00 18.16 -1.99
CA MET A 48 -17.14 18.51 -2.85
C MET A 48 -18.17 17.37 -2.92
N ASN A 49 -17.72 16.12 -2.91
CA ASN A 49 -18.56 14.93 -2.94
C ASN A 49 -17.82 13.71 -2.36
N LYS A 50 -18.54 12.58 -2.28
CA LYS A 50 -18.00 11.33 -1.75
C LYS A 50 -16.83 10.78 -2.59
N THR A 51 -16.85 10.97 -3.90
CA THR A 51 -15.75 10.55 -4.79
C THR A 51 -14.48 11.33 -4.54
N GLU A 52 -14.59 12.65 -4.33
CA GLU A 52 -13.43 13.47 -3.98
C GLU A 52 -12.83 13.08 -2.62
N LEU A 53 -13.69 12.81 -1.62
CA LEU A 53 -13.23 12.29 -0.33
C LEU A 53 -12.48 10.94 -0.50
N TYR A 54 -13.00 10.06 -1.35
CA TYR A 54 -12.38 8.76 -1.64
C TYR A 54 -11.02 8.94 -2.33
N ARG A 55 -10.91 9.86 -3.29
CA ARG A 55 -9.66 10.21 -3.97
C ARG A 55 -8.65 10.83 -3.00
N ALA A 56 -9.09 11.72 -2.13
CA ALA A 56 -8.21 12.37 -1.14
C ALA A 56 -7.59 11.37 -0.13
N ILE A 57 -8.25 10.24 0.15
CA ILE A 57 -7.66 9.16 0.94
C ILE A 57 -6.46 8.54 0.22
N LEU A 58 -6.57 8.29 -1.09
CA LEU A 58 -5.46 7.76 -1.88
C LEU A 58 -4.29 8.73 -1.91
N GLU A 59 -4.55 10.00 -2.24
CA GLU A 59 -3.53 11.05 -2.30
C GLU A 59 -2.77 11.14 -0.97
N GLU A 60 -3.48 11.15 0.14
CA GLU A 60 -2.89 11.16 1.48
C GLU A 60 -1.99 9.94 1.73
N LYS A 61 -2.46 8.74 1.35
CA LYS A 61 -1.69 7.50 1.54
C LYS A 61 -0.47 7.40 0.63
N VAL A 62 -0.58 7.90 -0.60
CA VAL A 62 0.55 7.99 -1.52
C VAL A 62 1.60 8.99 -0.98
N HIS A 63 1.18 10.16 -0.51
CA HIS A 63 2.11 11.14 0.09
C HIS A 63 2.79 10.57 1.34
N GLN A 64 2.05 9.99 2.28
CA GLN A 64 2.63 9.38 3.48
C GLN A 64 3.65 8.28 3.16
N SER A 65 3.40 7.49 2.11
CA SER A 65 4.33 6.43 1.69
C SER A 65 5.62 6.98 1.08
N HIS A 66 5.58 8.18 0.47
CA HIS A 66 6.76 8.81 -0.12
C HIS A 66 7.65 9.50 0.91
N ASP A 67 7.08 10.17 1.92
CA ASP A 67 7.86 11.03 2.80
C ASP A 67 8.65 10.24 3.87
N GLU A 68 8.09 9.16 4.40
CA GLU A 68 8.68 8.47 5.56
C GLU A 68 9.78 7.47 5.20
N HIS A 69 9.76 6.87 4.03
CA HIS A 69 10.64 5.73 3.71
C HIS A 69 11.46 5.89 2.43
N TYR A 70 11.14 6.86 1.57
CA TYR A 70 11.80 7.00 0.28
C TYR A 70 13.32 7.19 0.41
N ILE A 71 13.76 8.06 1.32
CA ILE A 71 15.20 8.33 1.57
C ILE A 71 15.92 7.09 2.09
N GLU A 72 15.29 6.33 2.97
CA GLU A 72 15.88 5.10 3.53
C GLU A 72 15.95 3.99 2.45
N VAL A 73 14.90 3.83 1.67
CA VAL A 73 14.85 2.90 0.53
C VAL A 73 15.94 3.23 -0.49
N GLU A 74 16.07 4.51 -0.89
CA GLU A 74 17.05 4.94 -1.87
C GLU A 74 18.49 4.75 -1.38
N LYS A 75 18.74 5.05 -0.11
CA LYS A 75 20.05 4.82 0.53
C LYS A 75 20.43 3.34 0.55
N LEU A 76 19.50 2.47 0.93
CA LEU A 76 19.74 1.02 0.97
C LEU A 76 19.91 0.43 -0.44
N ALA A 77 19.14 0.91 -1.41
CA ALA A 77 19.28 0.50 -2.81
C ALA A 77 20.68 0.81 -3.40
N GLN A 78 21.38 1.81 -2.84
CA GLN A 78 22.72 2.20 -3.29
C GLN A 78 23.85 1.52 -2.53
N SER A 79 23.65 1.15 -1.25
CA SER A 79 24.71 0.76 -0.33
C SER A 79 24.67 -0.70 0.13
N SER A 80 23.56 -1.42 -0.13
CA SER A 80 23.35 -2.77 0.39
C SER A 80 23.39 -3.83 -0.71
N ASP A 81 23.71 -5.07 -0.32
CA ASP A 81 23.51 -6.21 -1.20
C ASP A 81 22.01 -6.46 -1.47
N ALA A 82 21.74 -7.22 -2.52
CA ALA A 82 20.37 -7.45 -2.97
C ALA A 82 19.47 -8.13 -1.91
N GLY A 83 20.04 -9.05 -1.13
CA GLY A 83 19.32 -9.74 -0.06
C GLY A 83 18.85 -8.74 1.01
N THR A 84 19.77 -7.96 1.54
CA THR A 84 19.50 -6.93 2.56
C THR A 84 18.47 -5.91 2.10
N PHE A 85 18.59 -5.42 0.86
CA PHE A 85 17.63 -4.47 0.30
C PHE A 85 16.21 -5.06 0.17
N LEU A 86 16.10 -6.27 -0.39
CA LEU A 86 14.81 -6.92 -0.59
C LEU A 86 14.17 -7.36 0.73
N GLU A 87 14.98 -7.83 1.70
CA GLU A 87 14.48 -8.14 3.05
C GLU A 87 13.93 -6.88 3.75
N PHE A 88 14.62 -5.75 3.62
CA PHE A 88 14.12 -4.48 4.15
C PHE A 88 12.76 -4.10 3.56
N LEU A 89 12.62 -4.15 2.22
CA LEU A 89 11.35 -3.86 1.56
C LEU A 89 10.23 -4.79 2.02
N GLY A 90 10.50 -6.10 2.07
CA GLY A 90 9.53 -7.11 2.51
C GLY A 90 9.10 -6.91 3.96
N ASN A 91 10.05 -6.65 4.86
CA ASN A 91 9.77 -6.38 6.28
C ASN A 91 8.90 -5.13 6.45
N LYS A 92 9.25 -4.03 5.79
CA LYS A 92 8.46 -2.78 5.87
C LYS A 92 7.04 -2.95 5.33
N PHE A 93 6.91 -3.69 4.21
CA PHE A 93 5.59 -3.96 3.64
C PHE A 93 4.71 -4.79 4.59
N LEU A 94 5.25 -5.88 5.15
CA LEU A 94 4.51 -6.73 6.08
C LEU A 94 4.19 -5.98 7.38
N GLU A 95 5.17 -5.35 8.02
CA GLU A 95 5.00 -4.58 9.26
C GLU A 95 3.84 -3.59 9.17
N ARG A 96 3.81 -2.80 8.10
CA ARG A 96 2.76 -1.80 7.88
C ARG A 96 1.38 -2.42 7.74
N ASN A 97 1.26 -3.53 7.00
CA ASN A 97 -0.03 -4.16 6.75
C ASN A 97 -0.52 -5.05 7.91
N GLU A 98 0.39 -5.60 8.71
CA GLU A 98 0.06 -6.30 9.96
C GLU A 98 -0.47 -5.33 11.03
N GLN A 99 0.09 -4.11 11.08
CA GLN A 99 -0.39 -3.06 11.97
C GLN A 99 -1.74 -2.52 11.55
N ASP A 100 -1.93 -2.26 10.26
CA ASP A 100 -3.16 -1.72 9.70
C ASP A 100 -3.40 -2.16 8.24
N SER A 101 -4.27 -3.13 8.05
CA SER A 101 -4.68 -3.62 6.73
C SER A 101 -5.84 -2.81 6.10
N THR A 102 -6.26 -1.71 6.71
CA THR A 102 -7.43 -0.93 6.28
C THR A 102 -7.30 -0.43 4.85
N PHE A 103 -6.13 0.10 4.49
CA PHE A 103 -5.89 0.59 3.13
C PHE A 103 -5.89 -0.53 2.09
N MET A 104 -5.30 -1.69 2.40
CA MET A 104 -5.36 -2.86 1.51
C MET A 104 -6.80 -3.31 1.25
N ARG A 105 -7.66 -3.30 2.28
CA ARG A 105 -9.08 -3.63 2.15
C ARG A 105 -9.84 -2.62 1.30
N LEU A 106 -9.52 -1.32 1.49
CA LEU A 106 -10.08 -0.25 0.68
C LEU A 106 -9.80 -0.46 -0.81
N LEU A 107 -8.55 -0.78 -1.17
CA LEU A 107 -8.14 -1.06 -2.55
C LEU A 107 -8.86 -2.28 -3.13
N LEU A 108 -9.01 -3.35 -2.34
CA LEU A 108 -9.76 -4.54 -2.77
C LEU A 108 -11.24 -4.22 -3.04
N PHE A 109 -11.89 -3.47 -2.16
CA PHE A 109 -13.28 -3.02 -2.41
C PHE A 109 -13.36 -2.15 -3.66
N SER A 110 -12.43 -1.21 -3.83
CA SER A 110 -12.36 -0.37 -5.02
C SER A 110 -12.28 -1.21 -6.30
N ALA A 111 -11.38 -2.18 -6.33
CA ALA A 111 -11.20 -3.06 -7.48
C ALA A 111 -12.45 -3.91 -7.77
N LEU A 112 -13.08 -4.49 -6.74
CA LEU A 112 -14.29 -5.31 -6.87
C LEU A 112 -15.51 -4.49 -7.30
N GLU A 113 -15.59 -3.24 -6.91
CA GLU A 113 -16.67 -2.31 -7.30
C GLU A 113 -16.43 -1.65 -8.67
N GLY A 114 -15.27 -1.86 -9.29
CA GLY A 114 -14.85 -1.21 -10.53
C GLY A 114 -14.71 0.31 -10.37
N HIS A 115 -14.23 0.75 -9.21
CA HIS A 115 -14.03 2.16 -8.91
C HIS A 115 -12.63 2.63 -9.33
N GLU A 116 -12.53 3.84 -9.90
CA GLU A 116 -11.28 4.44 -10.42
C GLU A 116 -10.11 4.50 -9.42
N LEU A 117 -10.37 4.39 -8.11
CA LEU A 117 -9.34 4.46 -7.08
C LEU A 117 -8.27 3.37 -7.23
N ALA A 118 -8.67 2.15 -7.60
CA ALA A 118 -7.71 1.05 -7.82
C ALA A 118 -6.79 1.35 -9.00
N ASP A 119 -7.35 1.88 -10.10
CA ASP A 119 -6.58 2.27 -11.28
C ASP A 119 -5.62 3.43 -10.97
N MET A 120 -6.08 4.43 -10.23
CA MET A 120 -5.24 5.54 -9.77
C MET A 120 -4.09 5.07 -8.88
N PHE A 121 -4.34 4.12 -7.99
CA PHE A 121 -3.29 3.54 -7.14
C PHE A 121 -2.25 2.80 -7.96
N LEU A 122 -2.67 1.96 -8.90
CA LEU A 122 -1.76 1.25 -9.79
C LEU A 122 -0.91 2.22 -10.63
N ALA A 123 -1.53 3.24 -11.20
CA ALA A 123 -0.82 4.28 -11.96
C ALA A 123 0.19 5.05 -11.09
N SER A 124 -0.12 5.32 -9.81
CA SER A 124 0.81 5.99 -8.90
C SER A 124 2.05 5.14 -8.58
N MET A 125 1.91 3.83 -8.55
CA MET A 125 3.03 2.90 -8.35
C MET A 125 3.95 2.80 -9.57
N GLU A 126 3.41 2.91 -10.79
CA GLU A 126 4.20 2.80 -12.02
C GLU A 126 5.15 4.00 -12.23
N VAL A 127 4.77 5.19 -11.76
CA VAL A 127 5.51 6.44 -12.03
C VAL A 127 6.82 6.55 -11.24
N ARG A 128 6.94 5.94 -10.06
CA ARG A 128 8.10 6.08 -9.17
C ARG A 128 8.28 4.85 -8.27
N ASP A 129 8.41 3.67 -8.84
CA ASP A 129 8.73 2.48 -8.06
C ASP A 129 10.26 2.37 -7.87
N PRO A 130 10.81 2.63 -6.65
CA PRO A 130 12.23 2.49 -6.37
C PRO A 130 12.75 1.08 -6.66
N MET A 131 11.88 0.08 -6.55
CA MET A 131 12.22 -1.30 -6.86
C MET A 131 12.48 -1.50 -8.35
N VAL A 132 11.70 -0.87 -9.24
CA VAL A 132 11.91 -0.94 -10.70
C VAL A 132 13.28 -0.36 -11.05
N SER A 133 13.60 0.84 -10.56
CA SER A 133 14.91 1.48 -10.81
C SER A 133 16.08 0.63 -10.26
N TYR A 134 15.89 0.02 -9.10
CA TYR A 134 16.87 -0.89 -8.52
C TYR A 134 17.10 -2.12 -9.41
N LEU A 135 16.03 -2.76 -9.87
CA LEU A 135 16.08 -3.93 -10.75
C LEU A 135 16.76 -3.62 -12.09
N GLU A 136 16.43 -2.48 -12.69
CA GLU A 136 17.07 -2.02 -13.94
C GLU A 136 18.58 -1.90 -13.76
N LYS A 137 19.03 -1.30 -12.66
CA LYS A 137 20.45 -1.18 -12.32
C LYS A 137 21.11 -2.55 -12.17
N GLN A 138 20.53 -3.46 -11.38
CA GLN A 138 21.10 -4.80 -11.14
C GLN A 138 21.15 -5.65 -12.42
N MET A 139 20.18 -5.49 -13.30
CA MET A 139 20.18 -6.14 -14.64
C MET A 139 21.25 -5.53 -15.57
N ALA A 140 21.44 -4.21 -15.52
CA ALA A 140 22.48 -3.54 -16.32
C ALA A 140 23.90 -3.93 -15.85
N GLU A 141 24.11 -4.11 -14.55
CA GLU A 141 25.36 -4.55 -13.94
C GLU A 141 25.61 -6.07 -14.13
N GLY A 142 24.64 -6.83 -14.62
CA GLY A 142 24.75 -8.28 -14.84
C GLY A 142 24.61 -9.12 -13.57
N THR A 143 24.23 -8.53 -12.43
CA THR A 143 23.93 -9.23 -11.18
C THR A 143 22.66 -10.04 -11.30
N PHE A 144 21.66 -9.49 -11.97
CA PHE A 144 20.39 -10.14 -12.28
C PHE A 144 20.24 -10.41 -13.76
N ARG A 145 19.60 -11.54 -14.08
CA ARG A 145 19.25 -11.86 -15.47
C ARG A 145 18.28 -10.82 -16.04
N ARG A 146 18.38 -10.54 -17.32
CA ARG A 146 17.54 -9.56 -18.02
C ARG A 146 16.09 -10.07 -18.11
N MET A 147 15.18 -9.31 -17.57
CA MET A 147 13.73 -9.51 -17.59
C MET A 147 13.05 -8.14 -17.66
N ASP A 148 11.72 -8.12 -17.83
CA ASP A 148 10.95 -6.89 -17.65
C ASP A 148 10.95 -6.47 -16.17
N PRO A 149 11.52 -5.32 -15.81
CA PRO A 149 11.70 -4.92 -14.41
C PRO A 149 10.36 -4.61 -13.71
N VAL A 150 9.33 -4.17 -14.47
CA VAL A 150 7.99 -3.92 -13.92
C VAL A 150 7.31 -5.23 -13.55
N LEU A 151 7.39 -6.25 -14.41
CA LEU A 151 6.84 -7.58 -14.13
C LEU A 151 7.56 -8.24 -12.94
N VAL A 152 8.88 -8.06 -12.85
CA VAL A 152 9.69 -8.59 -11.74
C VAL A 152 9.33 -7.91 -10.42
N SER A 153 9.18 -6.58 -10.40
CA SER A 153 8.71 -5.82 -9.22
C SER A 153 7.32 -6.30 -8.79
N ARG A 154 6.39 -6.45 -9.73
CA ARG A 154 5.04 -6.97 -9.44
C ARG A 154 5.05 -8.40 -8.90
N ALA A 155 5.93 -9.27 -9.39
CA ALA A 155 6.07 -10.64 -8.88
C ALA A 155 6.57 -10.62 -7.42
N PHE A 156 7.59 -9.82 -7.12
CA PHE A 156 8.09 -9.65 -5.75
C PHE A 156 6.99 -9.16 -4.80
N LEU A 157 6.38 -8.03 -5.13
CA LEU A 157 5.31 -7.44 -4.32
C LEU A 157 4.10 -8.39 -4.19
N GLY A 158 3.77 -9.12 -5.26
CA GLY A 158 2.66 -10.06 -5.31
C GLY A 158 2.75 -11.17 -4.28
N MET A 159 3.94 -11.67 -3.95
CA MET A 159 4.13 -12.67 -2.90
C MET A 159 3.68 -12.13 -1.55
N PHE A 160 4.08 -10.91 -1.19
CA PHE A 160 3.72 -10.26 0.06
C PHE A 160 2.25 -9.85 0.11
N VAL A 161 1.72 -9.31 -1.00
CA VAL A 161 0.28 -8.96 -1.11
C VAL A 161 -0.58 -10.18 -0.91
N CYS A 162 -0.27 -11.30 -1.58
CA CYS A 162 -1.00 -12.56 -1.42
C CYS A 162 -0.94 -13.06 0.03
N HIS A 163 0.24 -13.01 0.67
CA HIS A 163 0.41 -13.40 2.06
C HIS A 163 -0.49 -12.57 3.00
N ILE A 164 -0.46 -11.22 2.88
CA ILE A 164 -1.32 -10.35 3.68
C ILE A 164 -2.80 -10.62 3.43
N GLN A 165 -3.21 -10.85 2.18
CA GLN A 165 -4.60 -11.20 1.89
C GLN A 165 -5.01 -12.49 2.60
N MET A 166 -4.17 -13.52 2.59
CA MET A 166 -4.46 -14.79 3.25
C MET A 166 -4.51 -14.65 4.78
N GLN A 167 -3.56 -13.92 5.37
CA GLN A 167 -3.46 -13.77 6.82
C GLN A 167 -4.47 -12.77 7.39
N GLU A 168 -4.49 -11.54 6.86
CA GLU A 168 -5.19 -10.42 7.48
C GLU A 168 -6.62 -10.23 6.95
N ILE A 169 -6.89 -10.64 5.71
CA ILE A 169 -8.19 -10.42 5.08
C ILE A 169 -9.06 -11.66 5.16
N PHE A 170 -8.54 -12.81 4.72
CA PHE A 170 -9.29 -14.06 4.75
C PHE A 170 -9.16 -14.81 6.08
N GLY A 171 -8.01 -14.69 6.75
CA GLY A 171 -7.67 -15.38 7.99
C GLY A 171 -8.18 -14.76 9.29
N ARG A 172 -9.04 -13.78 9.25
CA ARG A 172 -9.53 -12.85 10.31
C ARG A 172 -9.66 -13.37 11.76
N LYS A 173 -9.60 -14.67 11.99
CA LYS A 173 -9.72 -15.30 13.33
C LYS A 173 -8.59 -16.27 13.62
N ARG A 174 -7.63 -16.43 12.72
CA ARG A 174 -6.48 -17.30 12.94
C ARG A 174 -5.30 -16.46 13.46
N LYS A 175 -4.62 -16.99 14.47
CA LYS A 175 -3.31 -16.46 14.88
C LYS A 175 -2.37 -16.53 13.68
N ALA A 176 -1.51 -15.53 13.51
CA ALA A 176 -0.48 -15.54 12.46
C ALA A 176 0.22 -16.91 12.45
N GLU A 177 0.16 -17.60 11.31
CA GLU A 177 0.64 -18.99 11.17
C GLU A 177 2.16 -19.02 11.01
N PHE A 178 2.74 -17.89 10.54
CA PHE A 178 4.16 -17.77 10.24
C PHE A 178 4.77 -16.52 10.88
N ASP A 179 6.03 -16.64 11.32
CA ASP A 179 6.83 -15.50 11.75
C ASP A 179 7.17 -14.60 10.56
N ARG A 180 7.11 -13.28 10.76
CA ARG A 180 7.38 -12.29 9.69
C ARG A 180 8.76 -12.49 9.08
N GLY A 181 9.78 -12.70 9.89
CA GLY A 181 11.15 -12.90 9.43
C GLY A 181 11.29 -14.16 8.58
N ASP A 182 10.58 -15.24 8.93
CA ASP A 182 10.57 -16.47 8.14
C ASP A 182 9.90 -16.27 6.77
N VAL A 183 8.79 -15.54 6.73
CA VAL A 183 8.10 -15.19 5.49
C VAL A 183 9.00 -14.37 4.59
N VAL A 184 9.61 -13.31 5.13
CA VAL A 184 10.49 -12.42 4.36
C VAL A 184 11.70 -13.19 3.82
N ARG A 185 12.42 -13.93 4.67
CA ARG A 185 13.57 -14.73 4.24
C ARG A 185 13.21 -15.74 3.15
N THR A 186 12.08 -16.41 3.31
CA THR A 186 11.61 -17.41 2.33
C THR A 186 11.32 -16.77 0.98
N PHE A 187 10.55 -15.67 0.96
CA PHE A 187 10.17 -15.00 -0.29
C PHE A 187 11.37 -14.38 -0.99
N VAL A 188 12.26 -13.71 -0.24
CA VAL A 188 13.51 -13.15 -0.78
C VAL A 188 14.42 -14.25 -1.33
N SER A 189 14.56 -15.38 -0.64
CA SER A 189 15.36 -16.51 -1.11
C SER A 189 14.82 -17.07 -2.44
N ILE A 190 13.51 -17.29 -2.54
CA ILE A 190 12.84 -17.76 -3.77
C ILE A 190 13.07 -16.75 -4.91
N PHE A 191 12.85 -15.46 -4.63
CA PHE A 191 13.02 -14.39 -5.62
C PHE A 191 14.46 -14.31 -6.13
N LEU A 192 15.45 -14.27 -5.23
CA LEU A 192 16.86 -14.21 -5.59
C LEU A 192 17.32 -15.44 -6.36
N ALA A 193 16.87 -16.64 -5.98
CA ALA A 193 17.16 -17.86 -6.74
C ALA A 193 16.63 -17.79 -8.19
N GLY A 194 15.49 -17.15 -8.39
CA GLY A 194 14.91 -16.89 -9.71
C GLY A 194 15.59 -15.77 -10.50
N MET A 195 16.30 -14.86 -9.84
CA MET A 195 16.87 -13.65 -10.46
C MET A 195 18.35 -13.75 -10.79
N LYS A 196 19.10 -14.67 -10.19
CA LYS A 196 20.54 -14.85 -10.47
C LYS A 196 20.79 -15.10 -11.96
N ALA A 197 21.80 -14.39 -12.50
CA ALA A 197 22.26 -14.55 -13.87
C ALA A 197 23.01 -15.88 -14.06
#